data_71096ebe52eaa7b48661059ecf669857
#
_entry.id   71096ebe52eaa7b48661059ecf669857
#
_cell.length_a   1.000
_cell.length_b   1.000
_cell.length_c   1.000
_cell.angle_alpha   90.00
_cell.angle_beta   90.00
_cell.angle_gamma   90.00
#
_symmetry.space_group_name_H-M   'P 1'
#
loop_
_entity.id
_entity.type
_entity.pdbx_description
1 polymer ?
#
loop_
_entity_poly.entity_id
_entity_poly.type
_entity_poly.pdbx_seq_one_letter_code
_entity_poly.pdbx_strand_id
1 'polypeptide(L)'
;MSCRFKSLSRAVHEENQESNSVHDDEEKNKYPVIEGKLFTSLTLTVWRKSLVYSCKGFTVIDSCGNLVYRVDNYILHPDEVILMDATGNCVLTMRRRRKLGLIDSWYVYEGEMRNQSRRSNMNKSRRESPICCVKRRVNILPGNSKVQAYVYRVTTDSHKRHAPAFTIEGSYEHRTCKVLDESKKAVAEIKRKEANSKDVSFGIEIFQLVVRPGFDPGFAMAIVLLLDQMFS
;
A
#
# COMPACT_ATOMS: atom_id res chain seq x y z
N MET A 1 7.01 11.65 -18.37
CA MET A 1 7.89 10.62 -17.77
C MET A 1 7.07 9.82 -16.81
N SER A 2 6.69 8.62 -17.22
CA SER A 2 5.84 7.70 -16.42
C SER A 2 6.74 6.98 -15.41
N CYS A 3 6.62 7.30 -14.12
CA CYS A 3 7.24 6.49 -13.07
C CYS A 3 6.43 5.21 -12.90
N ARG A 4 6.94 4.14 -13.48
CA ARG A 4 6.48 2.79 -13.17
C ARG A 4 6.97 2.43 -11.76
N PHE A 5 6.06 2.25 -10.82
CA PHE A 5 6.33 1.41 -9.66
C PHE A 5 6.52 -0.01 -10.21
N LYS A 6 7.72 -0.55 -10.09
CA LYS A 6 7.99 -1.94 -10.46
C LYS A 6 7.21 -2.83 -9.50
N SER A 7 6.31 -3.62 -10.04
CA SER A 7 5.64 -4.71 -9.33
C SER A 7 6.71 -5.71 -8.86
N LEU A 8 6.80 -5.92 -7.55
CA LEU A 8 7.61 -6.99 -6.95
C LEU A 8 6.79 -8.29 -6.92
N SER A 9 6.43 -8.80 -8.09
CA SER A 9 5.91 -10.15 -8.21
C SER A 9 7.07 -11.11 -8.42
N ARG A 10 7.44 -11.84 -7.37
CA ARG A 10 8.38 -12.96 -7.46
C ARG A 10 7.62 -14.17 -8.02
N ALA A 11 7.91 -14.53 -9.27
CA ALA A 11 7.40 -15.74 -9.90
C ALA A 11 8.00 -16.97 -9.22
N VAL A 12 7.13 -17.91 -8.85
CA VAL A 12 7.51 -19.28 -8.47
C VAL A 12 7.83 -20.02 -9.77
N HIS A 13 9.04 -20.53 -9.89
CA HIS A 13 9.45 -21.44 -10.96
C HIS A 13 8.82 -22.81 -10.73
N GLU A 14 8.02 -23.26 -11.65
CA GLU A 14 7.77 -24.68 -11.88
C GLU A 14 8.66 -25.16 -13.03
N GLU A 15 9.56 -26.09 -12.71
CA GLU A 15 10.30 -26.87 -13.69
C GLU A 15 9.38 -27.90 -14.31
N ASN A 16 9.30 -27.94 -15.63
CA ASN A 16 8.87 -29.14 -16.36
C ASN A 16 9.77 -29.38 -17.56
N GLN A 17 10.19 -30.64 -17.63
CA GLN A 17 11.19 -31.22 -18.48
C GLN A 17 10.81 -31.28 -19.96
N GLU A 18 11.88 -31.36 -20.75
CA GLU A 18 12.00 -31.48 -22.19
C GLU A 18 11.24 -32.63 -22.85
N SER A 19 10.79 -32.40 -24.07
CA SER A 19 10.97 -33.37 -25.15
C SER A 19 11.05 -32.70 -26.51
N ASN A 20 12.15 -32.98 -27.21
CA ASN A 20 12.52 -32.55 -28.58
C ASN A 20 11.55 -33.05 -29.66
N SER A 21 11.28 -32.21 -30.65
CA SER A 21 11.30 -32.63 -32.06
C SER A 21 11.40 -31.42 -33.01
N VAL A 22 12.36 -31.50 -33.90
CA VAL A 22 12.73 -30.63 -35.00
C VAL A 22 11.69 -30.72 -36.10
N HIS A 23 11.28 -29.63 -36.73
CA HIS A 23 11.22 -29.44 -38.18
C HIS A 23 10.93 -27.99 -38.56
N ASP A 24 11.55 -27.63 -39.68
CA ASP A 24 11.74 -26.36 -40.33
C ASP A 24 10.46 -25.69 -40.87
N ASP A 25 10.65 -24.38 -41.13
CA ASP A 25 10.21 -23.55 -42.24
C ASP A 25 9.04 -22.59 -42.05
N GLU A 26 9.38 -21.37 -42.46
CA GLU A 26 8.63 -20.24 -43.01
C GLU A 26 7.97 -19.21 -42.09
N GLU A 27 8.65 -18.13 -42.10
CA GLU A 27 8.33 -16.72 -41.95
C GLU A 27 6.86 -16.36 -42.24
N LYS A 28 6.11 -15.97 -41.19
CA LYS A 28 5.06 -14.94 -41.29
C LYS A 28 4.91 -14.21 -39.97
N ASN A 29 5.43 -13.01 -39.98
CA ASN A 29 5.23 -11.93 -39.05
C ASN A 29 3.74 -11.83 -38.64
N LYS A 30 3.37 -12.39 -37.52
CA LYS A 30 2.04 -12.23 -36.92
C LYS A 30 2.22 -12.09 -35.43
N TYR A 31 2.34 -10.82 -34.97
CA TYR A 31 2.24 -10.51 -33.57
C TYR A 31 0.93 -11.12 -33.05
N PRO A 32 0.96 -12.03 -32.05
CA PRO A 32 -0.26 -12.45 -31.43
C PRO A 32 -0.84 -11.26 -30.69
N VAL A 33 -1.98 -10.78 -31.17
CA VAL A 33 -2.88 -9.95 -30.37
C VAL A 33 -3.27 -10.82 -29.18
N ILE A 34 -2.62 -10.57 -28.05
CA ILE A 34 -3.03 -11.16 -26.78
C ILE A 34 -4.36 -10.50 -26.43
N GLU A 35 -5.41 -11.22 -26.77
CA GLU A 35 -6.79 -10.90 -26.40
C GLU A 35 -6.85 -10.51 -24.94
N GLY A 36 -7.44 -9.35 -24.70
CA GLY A 36 -7.98 -8.76 -23.52
C GLY A 36 -7.93 -9.56 -22.21
N LYS A 37 -6.78 -9.60 -21.55
CA LYS A 37 -6.79 -9.85 -20.12
C LYS A 37 -7.49 -8.65 -19.49
N LEU A 38 -8.78 -8.80 -19.24
CA LEU A 38 -9.60 -7.84 -18.53
C LEU A 38 -8.88 -7.56 -17.21
N PHE A 39 -8.26 -6.38 -17.10
CA PHE A 39 -7.55 -5.96 -15.90
C PHE A 39 -8.58 -5.77 -14.78
N THR A 40 -8.92 -6.86 -14.09
CA THR A 40 -9.84 -6.84 -12.96
C THR A 40 -9.17 -6.16 -11.77
N SER A 41 -9.94 -5.36 -11.05
CA SER A 41 -9.46 -4.78 -9.79
C SER A 41 -9.23 -5.88 -8.75
N LEU A 42 -8.14 -5.77 -7.99
CA LEU A 42 -7.85 -6.65 -6.86
C LEU A 42 -8.71 -6.24 -5.67
N THR A 43 -9.46 -7.17 -5.09
CA THR A 43 -10.22 -6.94 -3.86
C THR A 43 -9.61 -7.72 -2.71
N LEU A 44 -9.19 -7.01 -1.67
CA LEU A 44 -8.62 -7.56 -0.44
C LEU A 44 -9.61 -7.35 0.71
N THR A 45 -9.75 -8.35 1.57
CA THR A 45 -10.46 -8.21 2.84
C THR A 45 -9.44 -7.83 3.91
N VAL A 46 -9.66 -6.71 4.56
CA VAL A 46 -8.84 -6.19 5.63
C VAL A 46 -9.55 -6.41 6.97
N TRP A 47 -8.89 -7.09 7.87
CA TRP A 47 -9.36 -7.29 9.23
C TRP A 47 -8.41 -6.55 10.20
N ARG A 48 -8.94 -5.63 10.99
CA ARG A 48 -8.20 -4.85 11.99
C ARG A 48 -7.94 -5.70 13.25
N LYS A 49 -7.19 -6.77 13.05
CA LYS A 49 -6.76 -7.70 14.09
C LYS A 49 -5.43 -8.35 13.68
N SER A 50 -4.48 -8.40 14.61
CA SER A 50 -3.24 -9.15 14.41
C SER A 50 -3.48 -10.65 14.56
N LEU A 51 -2.69 -11.45 13.85
CA LEU A 51 -2.60 -12.90 14.04
C LEU A 51 -1.82 -13.25 15.33
N VAL A 52 -1.04 -12.31 15.84
CA VAL A 52 -0.26 -12.50 17.07
C VAL A 52 -1.12 -12.15 18.29
N TYR A 53 -1.17 -13.06 19.26
CA TYR A 53 -1.93 -12.88 20.48
C TYR A 53 -1.51 -11.62 21.23
N SER A 54 -2.49 -10.89 21.77
CA SER A 54 -2.29 -9.62 22.49
C SER A 54 -1.68 -8.46 21.69
N CYS A 55 -1.46 -8.61 20.38
CA CYS A 55 -1.00 -7.53 19.51
C CYS A 55 -2.17 -6.85 18.80
N LYS A 56 -2.07 -5.52 18.67
CA LYS A 56 -2.90 -4.75 17.74
C LYS A 56 -2.28 -4.84 16.35
N GLY A 57 -3.07 -4.96 15.31
CA GLY A 57 -2.53 -5.03 13.98
C GLY A 57 -3.59 -5.31 12.94
N PHE A 58 -3.16 -5.82 11.79
CA PHE A 58 -4.02 -6.09 10.65
C PHE A 58 -3.71 -7.44 10.03
N THR A 59 -4.75 -8.11 9.58
CA THR A 59 -4.69 -9.30 8.74
C THR A 59 -5.37 -8.97 7.41
N VAL A 60 -4.70 -9.23 6.30
CA VAL A 60 -5.21 -8.95 4.96
C VAL A 60 -5.24 -10.22 4.15
N ILE A 61 -6.41 -10.58 3.64
CA ILE A 61 -6.63 -11.79 2.86
C ILE A 61 -7.19 -11.46 1.47
N ASP A 62 -6.86 -12.31 0.50
CA ASP A 62 -7.40 -12.22 -0.85
C ASP A 62 -8.83 -12.80 -0.95
N SER A 63 -9.37 -12.83 -2.16
CA SER A 63 -10.70 -13.41 -2.43
C SER A 63 -10.76 -14.93 -2.24
N CYS A 64 -9.63 -15.60 -2.26
CA CYS A 64 -9.50 -17.04 -2.04
C CYS A 64 -9.31 -17.40 -0.56
N GLY A 65 -9.15 -16.39 0.31
CA GLY A 65 -8.90 -16.59 1.75
C GLY A 65 -7.41 -16.73 2.10
N ASN A 66 -6.50 -16.56 1.16
CA ASN A 66 -5.07 -16.62 1.43
C ASN A 66 -4.59 -15.34 2.12
N LEU A 67 -3.69 -15.49 3.10
CA LEU A 67 -3.01 -14.36 3.72
C LEU A 67 -2.11 -13.67 2.69
N VAL A 68 -2.30 -12.35 2.52
CA VAL A 68 -1.49 -11.52 1.60
C VAL A 68 -0.53 -10.63 2.39
N TYR A 69 -1.08 -9.91 3.38
CA TYR A 69 -0.31 -9.02 4.23
C TYR A 69 -0.70 -9.18 5.69
N ARG A 70 0.24 -8.83 6.57
CA ARG A 70 0.01 -8.76 8.01
C ARG A 70 0.74 -7.56 8.61
N VAL A 71 0.20 -7.07 9.71
CA VAL A 71 0.82 -6.05 10.56
C VAL A 71 0.69 -6.52 12.00
N ASP A 72 1.82 -6.63 12.67
CA ASP A 72 1.88 -6.93 14.08
C ASP A 72 2.43 -5.69 14.78
N ASN A 73 1.55 -4.93 15.42
CA ASN A 73 1.96 -3.70 16.10
C ASN A 73 2.48 -4.07 17.49
N TYR A 74 3.78 -4.14 17.61
CA TYR A 74 4.45 -4.24 18.90
C TYR A 74 4.45 -2.85 19.57
N ILE A 75 3.93 -2.78 20.76
CA ILE A 75 3.75 -1.54 21.58
C ILE A 75 5.04 -0.73 21.73
N LEU A 76 6.19 -1.32 21.44
CA LEU A 76 7.51 -0.71 21.65
C LEU A 76 7.85 0.45 20.69
N HIS A 77 7.17 0.57 19.55
CA HIS A 77 7.47 1.59 18.56
C HIS A 77 6.21 2.28 18.02
N PRO A 78 5.58 3.19 18.81
CA PRO A 78 4.31 3.83 18.42
C PRO A 78 4.43 4.75 17.19
N ASP A 79 5.64 5.13 16.83
CA ASP A 79 5.94 5.98 15.69
C ASP A 79 6.39 5.19 14.45
N GLU A 80 6.31 3.85 14.49
CA GLU A 80 6.68 2.96 13.40
C GLU A 80 5.63 1.88 13.17
N VAL A 81 5.27 1.67 11.91
CA VAL A 81 4.39 0.58 11.48
C VAL A 81 5.08 -0.19 10.37
N ILE A 82 5.11 -1.51 10.48
CA ILE A 82 5.74 -2.40 9.49
C ILE A 82 4.66 -3.23 8.82
N LEU A 83 4.55 -3.12 7.49
CA LEU A 83 3.73 -3.98 6.66
C LEU A 83 4.58 -5.17 6.22
N MET A 84 4.12 -6.37 6.53
CA MET A 84 4.77 -7.63 6.17
C MET A 84 3.94 -8.40 5.16
N ASP A 85 4.60 -9.22 4.34
CA ASP A 85 3.95 -10.23 3.51
C ASP A 85 3.44 -11.43 4.35
N ALA A 86 2.85 -12.42 3.67
CA ALA A 86 2.34 -13.64 4.32
C ALA A 86 3.42 -14.43 5.06
N THR A 87 4.68 -14.36 4.61
CA THR A 87 5.82 -15.08 5.19
C THR A 87 6.48 -14.31 6.33
N GLY A 88 6.09 -13.05 6.55
CA GLY A 88 6.63 -12.19 7.59
C GLY A 88 7.80 -11.31 7.14
N ASN A 89 8.11 -11.27 5.83
CA ASN A 89 9.12 -10.35 5.31
C ASN A 89 8.56 -8.93 5.29
N CYS A 90 9.38 -7.96 5.68
CA CYS A 90 9.01 -6.56 5.63
C CYS A 90 8.88 -6.08 4.17
N VAL A 91 7.68 -5.61 3.81
CA VAL A 91 7.39 -5.01 2.50
C VAL A 91 7.61 -3.50 2.54
N LEU A 92 6.99 -2.82 3.53
CA LEU A 92 7.08 -1.38 3.71
C LEU A 92 7.22 -1.04 5.19
N THR A 93 8.00 -0.02 5.48
CA THR A 93 8.11 0.58 6.82
C THR A 93 7.55 2.00 6.77
N MET A 94 6.67 2.33 7.70
CA MET A 94 6.10 3.67 7.84
C MET A 94 6.55 4.28 9.15
N ARG A 95 7.15 5.47 9.10
CA ARG A 95 7.65 6.19 10.28
C ARG A 95 7.01 7.55 10.42
N ARG A 96 6.56 7.84 11.64
CA ARG A 96 6.02 9.14 12.01
C ARG A 96 7.15 10.11 12.32
N ARG A 97 7.06 11.31 11.75
CA ARG A 97 7.96 12.41 12.07
C ARG A 97 7.16 13.52 12.73
N ARG A 98 7.34 13.68 14.02
CA ARG A 98 6.75 14.77 14.78
C ARG A 98 7.59 16.03 14.59
N LYS A 99 6.96 17.14 14.21
CA LYS A 99 7.58 18.48 14.22
C LYS A 99 6.88 19.31 15.28
N LEU A 100 7.66 19.97 16.13
CA LEU A 100 7.13 20.88 17.16
C LEU A 100 6.14 21.88 16.54
N GLY A 101 4.89 21.88 17.00
CA GLY A 101 3.85 22.80 16.56
C GLY A 101 3.32 22.64 15.15
N LEU A 102 3.70 21.60 14.41
CA LEU A 102 3.29 21.34 13.03
C LEU A 102 2.60 19.98 12.89
N ILE A 103 1.88 19.86 11.77
CA ILE A 103 1.17 18.63 11.38
C ILE A 103 2.15 17.47 11.31
N ASP A 104 1.80 16.37 11.98
CA ASP A 104 2.54 15.12 11.89
C ASP A 104 2.61 14.62 10.44
N SER A 105 3.79 14.20 10.04
CA SER A 105 4.04 13.64 8.72
C SER A 105 4.50 12.20 8.85
N TRP A 106 3.95 11.33 8.02
CA TRP A 106 4.36 9.94 7.94
C TRP A 106 5.19 9.72 6.68
N TYR A 107 6.32 9.05 6.82
CA TYR A 107 7.20 8.71 5.71
C TYR A 107 7.15 7.21 5.47
N VAL A 108 7.02 6.82 4.21
CA VAL A 108 6.98 5.42 3.77
C VAL A 108 8.31 5.06 3.13
N TYR A 109 8.86 3.93 3.54
CA TYR A 109 10.14 3.38 3.07
C TYR A 109 9.92 1.98 2.52
N GLU A 110 10.73 1.57 1.55
CA GLU A 110 10.74 0.22 1.04
C GLU A 110 11.56 -0.70 1.97
N GLY A 111 10.99 -1.85 2.33
CA GLY A 111 11.66 -2.85 3.17
C GLY A 111 11.87 -2.41 4.62
N GLU A 112 12.77 -3.12 5.29
CA GLU A 112 13.11 -2.92 6.69
C GLU A 112 14.13 -1.79 6.87
N MET A 113 13.79 -0.83 7.71
CA MET A 113 14.72 0.23 8.12
C MET A 113 15.63 -0.28 9.23
N ARG A 114 16.89 -0.54 8.92
CA ARG A 114 17.87 -0.90 9.93
C ARG A 114 18.11 0.29 10.88
N ASN A 115 17.88 0.06 12.16
CA ASN A 115 18.33 1.00 13.19
C ASN A 115 19.84 1.02 13.17
N GLN A 116 20.43 2.10 12.66
CA GLN A 116 21.86 2.33 12.78
C GLN A 116 22.19 2.53 14.27
N SER A 117 22.42 1.44 14.98
CA SER A 117 23.12 1.48 16.25
C SER A 117 24.53 2.01 15.98
N ARG A 118 24.93 2.96 16.80
CA ARG A 118 26.12 3.82 16.74
C ARG A 118 27.48 3.11 16.73
N ARG A 119 27.75 2.12 15.87
CA ARG A 119 29.11 1.52 15.75
C ARG A 119 29.27 0.77 14.44
N SER A 120 29.52 1.51 13.35
CA SER A 120 30.48 1.08 12.32
C SER A 120 30.73 2.22 11.34
N ASN A 121 31.84 2.89 11.49
CA ASN A 121 32.50 3.65 10.43
C ASN A 121 32.95 2.64 9.38
N MET A 122 32.13 2.36 8.39
CA MET A 122 32.58 1.88 7.10
C MET A 122 31.39 1.85 6.14
N ASN A 123 31.54 2.59 5.06
CA ASN A 123 30.64 2.73 3.95
C ASN A 123 29.33 3.47 4.27
N LYS A 124 29.24 4.72 3.81
CA LYS A 124 28.01 5.47 3.58
C LYS A 124 27.12 4.68 2.63
N SER A 125 26.56 3.55 3.11
CA SER A 125 25.54 2.83 2.41
C SER A 125 24.32 3.74 2.32
N ARG A 126 23.92 4.00 1.10
CA ARG A 126 22.66 4.60 0.63
C ARG A 126 21.73 4.95 1.78
N ARG A 127 21.61 6.23 2.10
CA ARG A 127 20.50 6.71 2.95
C ARG A 127 19.23 6.24 2.26
N GLU A 128 18.54 5.32 2.88
CA GLU A 128 17.24 4.88 2.41
C GLU A 128 16.33 6.11 2.39
N SER A 129 16.09 6.64 1.19
CA SER A 129 15.20 7.78 1.00
C SER A 129 13.76 7.29 1.06
N PRO A 130 12.86 7.99 1.73
CA PRO A 130 11.45 7.61 1.73
C PRO A 130 10.88 7.70 0.32
N ILE A 131 10.01 6.77 -0.03
CA ILE A 131 9.27 6.79 -1.31
C ILE A 131 8.23 7.90 -1.35
N CYS A 132 7.57 8.14 -0.22
CA CYS A 132 6.59 9.21 -0.11
C CYS A 132 6.44 9.75 1.31
N CYS A 133 5.76 10.87 1.41
CA CYS A 133 5.33 11.50 2.65
C CYS A 133 3.81 11.66 2.64
N VAL A 134 3.14 11.19 3.69
CA VAL A 134 1.70 11.33 3.87
C VAL A 134 1.41 12.32 4.97
N LYS A 135 0.50 13.27 4.71
CA LYS A 135 0.11 14.32 5.65
C LYS A 135 -1.39 14.36 5.81
N ARG A 136 -1.85 14.39 7.06
CA ARG A 136 -3.24 14.67 7.38
C ARG A 136 -3.61 16.08 6.93
N ARG A 137 -4.79 16.26 6.36
CA ARG A 137 -5.33 17.60 6.15
C ARG A 137 -5.79 18.19 7.49
N VAL A 138 -5.33 19.40 7.80
CA VAL A 138 -5.86 20.18 8.90
C VAL A 138 -6.86 21.18 8.34
N ASN A 139 -8.12 21.04 8.74
CA ASN A 139 -9.17 22.00 8.41
C ASN A 139 -9.04 23.20 9.35
N ILE A 140 -8.46 24.29 8.87
CA ILE A 140 -8.38 25.56 9.62
C ILE A 140 -9.71 26.31 9.52
N LEU A 141 -10.49 26.08 8.47
CA LEU A 141 -11.81 26.68 8.26
C LEU A 141 -12.87 25.59 8.12
N PRO A 142 -14.07 25.77 8.71
CA PRO A 142 -15.18 24.85 8.50
C PRO A 142 -15.63 24.94 7.04
N GLY A 143 -15.28 23.96 6.26
CA GLY A 143 -15.67 23.83 4.86
C GLY A 143 -15.95 22.37 4.52
N ASN A 144 -16.87 22.13 3.59
CA ASN A 144 -17.32 20.81 3.14
C ASN A 144 -16.24 20.00 2.38
N SER A 145 -14.97 20.12 2.74
CA SER A 145 -13.94 19.37 2.04
C SER A 145 -13.92 17.92 2.49
N LYS A 146 -14.15 17.03 1.54
CA LYS A 146 -14.08 15.58 1.71
C LYS A 146 -12.64 15.01 1.81
N VAL A 147 -11.63 15.88 1.63
CA VAL A 147 -10.22 15.46 1.65
C VAL A 147 -9.76 15.22 3.08
N GLN A 148 -9.20 14.03 3.35
CA GLN A 148 -8.65 13.64 4.65
C GLN A 148 -7.13 13.76 4.70
N ALA A 149 -6.43 13.35 3.64
CA ALA A 149 -4.98 13.34 3.61
C ALA A 149 -4.44 13.54 2.19
N TYR A 150 -3.16 13.89 2.12
CA TYR A 150 -2.40 14.06 0.90
C TYR A 150 -1.15 13.18 0.93
N VAL A 151 -0.81 12.58 -0.21
CA VAL A 151 0.42 11.82 -0.43
C VAL A 151 1.34 12.61 -1.36
N TYR A 152 2.56 12.88 -0.92
CA TYR A 152 3.57 13.59 -1.69
C TYR A 152 4.71 12.67 -2.04
N ARG A 153 5.18 12.69 -3.29
CA ARG A 153 6.44 12.03 -3.65
C ARG A 153 7.60 12.77 -2.96
N VAL A 154 8.58 12.02 -2.48
CA VAL A 154 9.80 12.62 -1.97
C VAL A 154 10.78 12.77 -3.13
N THR A 155 11.14 14.03 -3.44
CA THR A 155 12.12 14.37 -4.47
C THR A 155 13.30 15.10 -3.81
N THR A 156 14.45 15.02 -4.43
CA THR A 156 15.69 15.68 -3.96
C THR A 156 15.62 17.21 -4.05
N ASP A 157 14.73 17.73 -4.90
CA ASP A 157 14.56 19.18 -5.09
C ASP A 157 13.69 19.78 -3.98
N SER A 158 14.33 20.29 -2.94
CA SER A 158 13.70 20.86 -1.74
C SER A 158 12.92 22.17 -1.96
N HIS A 159 13.04 22.81 -3.12
CA HIS A 159 12.51 24.16 -3.36
C HIS A 159 11.18 24.23 -4.11
N LYS A 160 10.67 23.13 -4.66
CA LYS A 160 9.37 23.13 -5.35
C LYS A 160 8.27 22.63 -4.42
N ARG A 161 7.23 23.42 -4.21
CA ARG A 161 5.96 22.94 -3.65
C ARG A 161 5.35 21.97 -4.66
N HIS A 162 5.55 20.68 -4.44
CA HIS A 162 4.98 19.66 -5.31
C HIS A 162 3.48 19.51 -5.03
N ALA A 163 2.70 19.40 -6.09
CA ALA A 163 1.33 18.93 -6.00
C ALA A 163 1.30 17.52 -5.36
N PRO A 164 0.25 17.17 -4.62
CA PRO A 164 0.13 15.81 -4.08
C PRO A 164 0.01 14.81 -5.22
N ALA A 165 0.77 13.72 -5.15
CA ALA A 165 0.67 12.61 -6.10
C ALA A 165 -0.66 11.86 -5.96
N PHE A 166 -1.18 11.80 -4.71
CA PHE A 166 -2.51 11.24 -4.45
C PHE A 166 -3.22 12.08 -3.41
N THR A 167 -4.55 12.14 -3.57
CA THR A 167 -5.47 12.78 -2.62
C THR A 167 -6.39 11.70 -2.06
N ILE A 168 -6.60 11.69 -0.74
CA ILE A 168 -7.49 10.74 -0.09
C ILE A 168 -8.76 11.48 0.32
N GLU A 169 -9.88 11.07 -0.24
CA GLU A 169 -11.20 11.67 0.00
C GLU A 169 -12.15 10.67 0.64
N GLY A 170 -13.13 11.18 1.41
CA GLY A 170 -14.16 10.39 2.06
C GLY A 170 -14.06 10.36 3.56
N SER A 171 -14.40 9.23 4.21
CA SER A 171 -14.34 9.03 5.66
C SER A 171 -13.74 7.67 5.99
N TYR A 172 -12.59 7.67 6.66
CA TYR A 172 -11.97 6.42 7.11
C TYR A 172 -12.78 5.75 8.21
N GLU A 173 -13.33 6.52 9.14
CA GLU A 173 -14.19 6.01 10.22
C GLU A 173 -15.41 5.26 9.68
N HIS A 174 -15.97 5.72 8.57
CA HIS A 174 -17.12 5.08 7.90
C HIS A 174 -16.71 4.05 6.85
N ARG A 175 -15.40 3.82 6.64
CA ARG A 175 -14.87 2.92 5.58
C ARG A 175 -15.39 3.30 4.18
N THR A 176 -15.35 4.59 3.86
CA THR A 176 -15.81 5.15 2.58
C THR A 176 -14.78 6.09 1.99
N CYS A 177 -13.53 5.61 1.82
CA CYS A 177 -12.44 6.43 1.27
C CYS A 177 -12.11 6.06 -0.16
N LYS A 178 -11.65 7.05 -0.93
CA LYS A 178 -11.08 6.89 -2.26
C LYS A 178 -9.69 7.51 -2.30
N VAL A 179 -8.74 6.81 -2.88
CA VAL A 179 -7.43 7.32 -3.22
C VAL A 179 -7.48 7.75 -4.67
N LEU A 180 -7.28 9.05 -4.91
CA LEU A 180 -7.36 9.67 -6.23
C LEU A 180 -5.95 10.05 -6.69
N ASP A 181 -5.63 9.77 -7.95
CA ASP A 181 -4.40 10.24 -8.59
C ASP A 181 -4.45 11.73 -8.98
N GLU A 182 -3.41 12.22 -9.63
CA GLU A 182 -3.30 13.60 -10.12
C GLU A 182 -4.43 13.96 -11.10
N SER A 183 -4.98 12.98 -11.85
CA SER A 183 -6.10 13.11 -12.78
C SER A 183 -7.47 12.98 -12.11
N LYS A 184 -7.53 12.89 -10.77
CA LYS A 184 -8.74 12.64 -9.98
C LYS A 184 -9.42 11.30 -10.26
N LYS A 185 -8.70 10.35 -10.85
CA LYS A 185 -9.17 8.98 -11.04
C LYS A 185 -8.93 8.17 -9.77
N ALA A 186 -9.92 7.39 -9.35
CA ALA A 186 -9.77 6.50 -8.21
C ALA A 186 -8.82 5.34 -8.57
N VAL A 187 -7.72 5.21 -7.83
CA VAL A 187 -6.73 4.12 -7.97
C VAL A 187 -6.88 3.06 -6.88
N ALA A 188 -7.44 3.42 -5.72
CA ALA A 188 -7.86 2.48 -4.70
C ALA A 188 -9.08 3.00 -3.95
N GLU A 189 -9.86 2.08 -3.36
CA GLU A 189 -11.06 2.42 -2.58
C GLU A 189 -11.14 1.55 -1.33
N ILE A 190 -11.47 2.19 -0.19
CA ILE A 190 -11.80 1.51 1.07
C ILE A 190 -13.32 1.49 1.17
N LYS A 191 -13.90 0.31 1.31
CA LYS A 191 -15.35 0.10 1.37
C LYS A 191 -15.72 -0.77 2.57
N ARG A 192 -16.92 -0.58 3.10
CA ARG A 192 -17.51 -1.55 4.03
C ARG A 192 -17.60 -2.90 3.35
N LYS A 193 -17.35 -3.96 4.10
CA LYS A 193 -17.62 -5.31 3.62
C LYS A 193 -19.11 -5.59 3.81
N GLU A 194 -19.82 -5.80 2.71
CA GLU A 194 -21.21 -6.21 2.73
C GLU A 194 -21.30 -7.70 3.11
N ALA A 195 -22.32 -8.04 3.86
CA ALA A 195 -22.60 -9.42 4.21
C ALA A 195 -23.18 -10.16 3.01
N ASN A 196 -22.76 -11.41 2.83
CA ASN A 196 -23.31 -12.26 1.77
C ASN A 196 -24.72 -12.80 2.10
N SER A 197 -25.20 -12.63 3.34
CA SER A 197 -26.53 -13.02 3.81
C SER A 197 -27.17 -11.88 4.60
N LYS A 198 -28.50 -11.83 4.58
CA LYS A 198 -29.30 -10.73 5.19
C LYS A 198 -29.11 -10.58 6.71
N ASP A 199 -28.54 -11.59 7.38
CA ASP A 199 -28.46 -11.64 8.85
C ASP A 199 -27.05 -11.42 9.42
N VAL A 200 -26.03 -11.26 8.59
CA VAL A 200 -24.65 -11.07 9.06
C VAL A 200 -24.16 -9.68 8.66
N SER A 201 -23.94 -8.80 9.64
CA SER A 201 -23.29 -7.51 9.44
C SER A 201 -21.84 -7.59 9.91
N PHE A 202 -20.89 -7.30 9.02
CA PHE A 202 -19.52 -7.10 9.42
C PHE A 202 -19.37 -5.72 10.09
N GLY A 203 -18.75 -5.69 11.29
CA GLY A 203 -18.44 -4.43 11.95
C GLY A 203 -17.40 -3.62 11.15
N ILE A 204 -17.12 -2.41 11.62
CA ILE A 204 -16.13 -1.50 11.00
C ILE A 204 -14.69 -2.05 11.03
N GLU A 205 -14.46 -3.12 11.80
CA GLU A 205 -13.15 -3.78 11.91
C GLU A 205 -12.82 -4.67 10.71
N ILE A 206 -13.84 -5.05 9.91
CA ILE A 206 -13.66 -5.85 8.69
C ILE A 206 -14.21 -5.06 7.50
N PHE A 207 -13.34 -4.79 6.55
CA PHE A 207 -13.68 -3.97 5.38
C PHE A 207 -12.93 -4.45 4.13
N GLN A 208 -13.23 -3.86 2.99
CA GLN A 208 -12.61 -4.18 1.71
C GLN A 208 -11.68 -3.05 1.27
N LEU A 209 -10.53 -3.45 0.74
CA LEU A 209 -9.62 -2.61 -0.02
C LEU A 209 -9.66 -3.05 -1.48
N VAL A 210 -10.21 -2.21 -2.34
CA VAL A 210 -10.27 -2.44 -3.79
C VAL A 210 -9.15 -1.66 -4.44
N VAL A 211 -8.25 -2.35 -5.14
CA VAL A 211 -7.08 -1.77 -5.79
C VAL A 211 -7.23 -1.89 -7.30
N ARG A 212 -7.11 -0.78 -8.00
CA ARG A 212 -7.21 -0.75 -9.46
C ARG A 212 -5.93 -1.27 -10.11
N PRO A 213 -6.02 -1.85 -11.31
CA PRO A 213 -4.85 -2.30 -12.06
C PRO A 213 -3.81 -1.19 -12.22
N GLY A 214 -2.54 -1.54 -12.02
CA GLY A 214 -1.42 -0.60 -12.12
C GLY A 214 -1.12 0.20 -10.83
N PHE A 215 -1.94 0.09 -9.79
CA PHE A 215 -1.62 0.63 -8.47
C PHE A 215 -1.10 -0.50 -7.57
N ASP A 216 -0.03 -0.25 -6.81
CA ASP A 216 0.60 -1.26 -5.96
C ASP A 216 -0.27 -1.59 -4.73
N PRO A 217 -0.64 -2.88 -4.51
CA PRO A 217 -1.50 -3.27 -3.39
C PRO A 217 -0.84 -3.07 -2.01
N GLY A 218 0.47 -3.27 -1.89
CA GLY A 218 1.21 -3.03 -0.65
C GLY A 218 1.19 -1.55 -0.28
N PHE A 219 1.38 -0.68 -1.29
CA PHE A 219 1.27 0.76 -1.10
C PHE A 219 -0.16 1.21 -0.76
N ALA A 220 -1.18 0.62 -1.40
CA ALA A 220 -2.58 0.86 -1.05
C ALA A 220 -2.85 0.47 0.41
N MET A 221 -2.31 -0.67 0.87
CA MET A 221 -2.43 -1.10 2.27
C MET A 221 -1.66 -0.17 3.22
N ALA A 222 -0.48 0.33 2.85
CA ALA A 222 0.24 1.33 3.63
C ALA A 222 -0.60 2.60 3.85
N ILE A 223 -1.33 3.07 2.82
CA ILE A 223 -2.27 4.20 2.97
C ILE A 223 -3.36 3.87 4.00
N VAL A 224 -3.95 2.66 3.97
CA VAL A 224 -4.94 2.21 4.96
C VAL A 224 -4.37 2.31 6.38
N LEU A 225 -3.16 1.78 6.60
CA LEU A 225 -2.49 1.80 7.89
C LEU A 225 -2.23 3.23 8.39
N LEU A 226 -1.83 4.12 7.49
CA LEU A 226 -1.60 5.53 7.83
C LEU A 226 -2.90 6.27 8.16
N LEU A 227 -4.00 5.95 7.46
CA LEU A 227 -5.31 6.48 7.81
C LEU A 227 -5.76 5.97 9.19
N ASP A 228 -5.50 4.70 9.51
CA ASP A 228 -5.78 4.16 10.84
C ASP A 228 -5.01 4.92 11.93
N GLN A 229 -3.73 5.19 11.72
CA GLN A 229 -2.90 5.95 12.67
C GLN A 229 -3.32 7.43 12.81
N MET A 230 -3.98 7.99 11.81
CA MET A 230 -4.38 9.41 11.79
C MET A 230 -5.79 9.65 12.31
N PHE A 231 -6.70 8.65 12.21
CA PHE A 231 -8.14 8.82 12.41
C PHE A 231 -8.78 7.77 13.34
N SER A 232 -7.99 6.91 14.01
CA SER A 232 -8.49 5.92 15.00
C SER A 232 -8.23 6.38 16.43
#